data_2c1170fed6c26548b4ca126a8e620766
#
_entry.id   2c1170fed6c26548b4ca126a8e620766
#
_cell.length_a   1.000
_cell.length_b   1.000
_cell.length_c   1.000
_cell.angle_alpha   90.00
_cell.angle_beta   90.00
_cell.angle_gamma   90.00
#
_symmetry.space_group_name_H-M   'P 1'
#
loop_
_entity.id
_entity.type
_entity.pdbx_description
1 polymer ?
#
loop_
_entity_poly.entity_id
_entity_poly.type
_entity_poly.pdbx_seq_one_letter_code
_entity_poly.pdbx_strand_id
1 'polypeptide(L)'
;MENSDYLKNLNENQLEAVKTIDGPVMVFAGAGTGKTRTLISRIVYMIKECNIQPYHILAITFTKKATNEMRERLEKQIENKAKFVHISTIHSLCANILRRNATYLDYGRNFEVIDEEDQVKILNEIYKKSEINRRVLSPKVAIKAIGDFKNKSCLELVGLLKTVYNEYQTFLKENNMMDFEDLLVLTYQLFKENPNILEYYQDEFKYILVDELQDTNVVQYDIINLLCQKYENIFAVGDDDQSIYSFRGAKIENMMKFKEDHPKAKIIKLVENYRSTNMILKGSNAVIKNNKIREPKELFSKKVGSKSDVTIQEAYYYEDEVRYITNEIMTLVNHNGYKYNDIAVIYRNGALSRNFEIAFIQEKIPYNIYGSFAFLKRKEVKDMISYLRFIADPSKIVHFKRIINVPSRGVGEKTIE
;
A
#
# COMPACT_ATOMS: atom_id res chain seq x y z
N MET A 1 -35.11 12.01 15.85
CA MET A 1 -33.80 11.88 15.24
C MET A 1 -32.95 11.09 16.22
N GLU A 2 -32.85 9.78 16.03
CA GLU A 2 -31.96 8.94 16.83
C GLU A 2 -30.52 9.40 16.54
N ASN A 3 -29.86 9.90 17.58
CA ASN A 3 -28.48 10.32 17.55
C ASN A 3 -27.63 9.11 17.14
N SER A 4 -27.29 9.02 15.88
CA SER A 4 -26.61 7.89 15.28
C SER A 4 -25.32 7.59 16.05
N ASP A 5 -25.21 6.39 16.56
CA ASP A 5 -24.18 5.95 17.51
C ASP A 5 -22.75 6.14 16.99
N TYR A 6 -22.57 6.13 15.64
CA TYR A 6 -21.29 6.32 14.95
C TYR A 6 -20.75 7.75 14.99
N LEU A 7 -21.59 8.78 15.29
CA LEU A 7 -21.18 10.19 15.44
C LEU A 7 -20.90 10.59 16.90
N LYS A 8 -21.49 9.91 17.87
CA LYS A 8 -21.44 10.29 19.32
C LYS A 8 -20.04 10.39 19.91
N ASN A 9 -19.08 9.69 19.35
CA ASN A 9 -17.72 9.62 19.89
C ASN A 9 -16.69 10.29 18.98
N LEU A 10 -17.09 11.19 18.10
CA LEU A 10 -16.20 12.00 17.27
C LEU A 10 -15.97 13.34 17.97
N ASN A 11 -14.72 13.82 17.94
CA ASN A 11 -14.44 15.19 18.35
C ASN A 11 -14.89 16.19 17.26
N GLU A 12 -14.83 17.48 17.56
CA GLU A 12 -15.30 18.53 16.65
C GLU A 12 -14.66 18.48 15.27
N ASN A 13 -13.33 18.31 15.18
CA ASN A 13 -12.60 18.25 13.92
C ASN A 13 -12.94 16.98 13.13
N GLN A 14 -13.09 15.84 13.81
CA GLN A 14 -13.54 14.61 13.18
C GLN A 14 -14.97 14.75 12.66
N LEU A 15 -15.86 15.36 13.44
CA LEU A 15 -17.25 15.61 13.03
C LEU A 15 -17.33 16.56 11.85
N GLU A 16 -16.51 17.61 11.84
CA GLU A 16 -16.37 18.53 10.70
C GLU A 16 -15.92 17.78 9.46
N ALA A 17 -14.88 16.93 9.56
CA ALA A 17 -14.39 16.10 8.47
C ALA A 17 -15.46 15.14 7.93
N VAL A 18 -16.27 14.56 8.82
CA VAL A 18 -17.35 13.64 8.45
C VAL A 18 -18.48 14.37 7.72
N LYS A 19 -18.85 15.58 8.15
CA LYS A 19 -20.01 16.32 7.62
C LYS A 19 -19.70 17.17 6.37
N THR A 20 -18.45 17.49 6.11
CA THR A 20 -18.06 18.27 4.91
C THR A 20 -18.07 17.35 3.69
N ILE A 21 -19.21 17.20 3.00
CA ILE A 21 -19.41 16.18 1.96
C ILE A 21 -18.93 16.63 0.59
N ASP A 22 -19.31 17.80 0.15
CA ASP A 22 -19.04 18.29 -1.18
C ASP A 22 -17.71 19.07 -1.24
N GLY A 23 -17.05 18.96 -2.37
CA GLY A 23 -15.76 19.60 -2.66
C GLY A 23 -14.56 18.87 -2.07
N PRO A 24 -13.34 19.35 -2.36
CA PRO A 24 -12.12 18.73 -1.91
C PRO A 24 -11.86 19.00 -0.42
N VAL A 25 -11.51 17.94 0.29
CA VAL A 25 -11.16 17.99 1.72
C VAL A 25 -9.84 17.27 1.94
N MET A 26 -8.89 17.94 2.60
CA MET A 26 -7.63 17.35 3.04
C MET A 26 -7.58 17.27 4.57
N VAL A 27 -7.38 16.08 5.09
CA VAL A 27 -7.27 15.82 6.53
C VAL A 27 -5.84 15.45 6.88
N PHE A 28 -5.14 16.36 7.54
CA PHE A 28 -3.84 16.06 8.16
C PHE A 28 -4.10 15.42 9.53
N ALA A 29 -3.87 14.13 9.63
CA ALA A 29 -4.26 13.35 10.79
C ALA A 29 -3.06 12.58 11.36
N GLY A 30 -2.59 12.99 12.52
CA GLY A 30 -1.47 12.33 13.18
C GLY A 30 -1.74 10.88 13.58
N ALA A 31 -0.70 10.18 14.02
CA ALA A 31 -0.83 8.82 14.52
C ALA A 31 -1.86 8.72 15.66
N GLY A 32 -2.72 7.71 15.64
CA GLY A 32 -3.69 7.46 16.72
C GLY A 32 -4.81 8.50 16.89
N THR A 33 -5.01 9.40 15.91
CA THR A 33 -6.06 10.43 15.94
C THR A 33 -7.41 9.96 15.37
N GLY A 34 -7.51 8.69 14.97
CA GLY A 34 -8.75 8.12 14.48
C GLY A 34 -9.00 8.33 12.98
N LYS A 35 -7.96 8.43 12.13
CA LYS A 35 -8.06 8.53 10.66
C LYS A 35 -9.11 7.59 10.07
N THR A 36 -8.91 6.29 10.22
CA THR A 36 -9.79 5.24 9.67
C THR A 36 -11.22 5.35 10.23
N ARG A 37 -11.37 5.72 11.50
CA ARG A 37 -12.68 5.93 12.11
C ARG A 37 -13.41 7.08 11.46
N THR A 38 -12.74 8.21 11.26
CA THR A 38 -13.30 9.38 10.59
C THR A 38 -13.74 9.05 9.17
N LEU A 39 -12.91 8.31 8.42
CA LEU A 39 -13.20 7.90 7.06
C LEU A 39 -14.43 6.97 6.99
N ILE A 40 -14.51 5.97 7.87
CA ILE A 40 -15.67 5.07 7.97
C ILE A 40 -16.92 5.82 8.36
N SER A 41 -16.85 6.68 9.40
CA SER A 41 -18.00 7.47 9.85
C SER A 41 -18.51 8.40 8.74
N ARG A 42 -17.60 8.95 7.90
CA ARG A 42 -17.96 9.75 6.73
C ARG A 42 -18.74 8.92 5.70
N ILE A 43 -18.28 7.72 5.33
CA ILE A 43 -19.00 6.84 4.40
C ILE A 43 -20.39 6.50 4.95
N VAL A 44 -20.48 6.16 6.23
CA VAL A 44 -21.75 5.87 6.89
C VAL A 44 -22.69 7.07 6.85
N TYR A 45 -22.17 8.28 7.14
CA TYR A 45 -22.92 9.53 7.07
C TYR A 45 -23.43 9.83 5.67
N MET A 46 -22.58 9.69 4.65
CA MET A 46 -22.94 9.86 3.24
C MET A 46 -24.12 8.98 2.83
N ILE A 47 -24.14 7.72 3.28
CA ILE A 47 -25.16 6.75 2.91
C ILE A 47 -26.44 6.89 3.72
N LYS A 48 -26.33 7.15 5.04
CA LYS A 48 -27.50 7.18 5.94
C LYS A 48 -28.20 8.53 5.98
N GLU A 49 -27.41 9.60 6.00
CA GLU A 49 -27.96 10.97 6.22
C GLU A 49 -28.05 11.76 4.91
N CYS A 50 -27.06 11.59 3.99
CA CYS A 50 -27.04 12.32 2.72
C CYS A 50 -27.71 11.54 1.56
N ASN A 51 -28.18 10.30 1.79
CA ASN A 51 -28.80 9.43 0.79
C ASN A 51 -27.93 9.21 -0.46
N ILE A 52 -26.59 9.29 -0.33
CA ILE A 52 -25.65 8.99 -1.41
C ILE A 52 -25.65 7.49 -1.66
N GLN A 53 -25.77 7.11 -2.92
CA GLN A 53 -25.78 5.70 -3.29
C GLN A 53 -24.41 5.08 -3.07
N PRO A 54 -24.31 3.92 -2.40
CA PRO A 54 -23.03 3.31 -2.05
C PRO A 54 -22.10 3.05 -3.24
N TYR A 55 -22.64 2.72 -4.41
CA TYR A 55 -21.86 2.47 -5.63
C TYR A 55 -21.21 3.73 -6.24
N HIS A 56 -21.60 4.92 -5.80
CA HIS A 56 -20.93 6.17 -6.16
C HIS A 56 -19.73 6.52 -5.25
N ILE A 57 -19.45 5.69 -4.26
CA ILE A 57 -18.38 5.92 -3.29
C ILE A 57 -17.22 4.98 -3.59
N LEU A 58 -16.05 5.56 -3.86
CA LEU A 58 -14.77 4.86 -4.00
C LEU A 58 -13.89 5.18 -2.80
N ALA A 59 -13.49 4.16 -2.04
CA ALA A 59 -12.53 4.27 -0.95
C ALA A 59 -11.22 3.54 -1.33
N ILE A 60 -10.14 4.30 -1.42
CA ILE A 60 -8.80 3.79 -1.78
C ILE A 60 -8.00 3.64 -0.51
N THR A 61 -7.42 2.45 -0.31
CA THR A 61 -6.54 2.12 0.80
C THR A 61 -5.17 1.68 0.29
N PHE A 62 -4.14 1.79 1.13
CA PHE A 62 -2.78 1.42 0.73
C PHE A 62 -2.56 -0.11 0.70
N THR A 63 -3.21 -0.88 1.58
CA THR A 63 -3.01 -2.33 1.70
C THR A 63 -4.30 -3.13 1.60
N LYS A 64 -4.22 -4.38 1.13
CA LYS A 64 -5.35 -5.34 1.16
C LYS A 64 -5.87 -5.59 2.57
N LYS A 65 -5.00 -5.55 3.59
CA LYS A 65 -5.41 -5.67 4.99
C LYS A 65 -6.31 -4.50 5.39
N ALA A 66 -5.91 -3.27 5.08
CA ALA A 66 -6.72 -2.08 5.36
C ALA A 66 -8.05 -2.10 4.59
N THR A 67 -8.04 -2.57 3.32
CA THR A 67 -9.28 -2.78 2.53
C THR A 67 -10.25 -3.71 3.26
N ASN A 68 -9.78 -4.86 3.73
CA ASN A 68 -10.61 -5.85 4.41
C ASN A 68 -11.13 -5.31 5.76
N GLU A 69 -10.27 -4.69 6.55
CA GLU A 69 -10.64 -4.09 7.83
C GLU A 69 -11.69 -2.98 7.64
N MET A 70 -11.53 -2.13 6.64
CA MET A 70 -12.51 -1.09 6.32
C MET A 70 -13.86 -1.70 5.94
N ARG A 71 -13.86 -2.75 5.11
CA ARG A 71 -15.09 -3.47 4.70
C ARG A 71 -15.81 -4.08 5.90
N GLU A 72 -15.10 -4.82 6.76
CA GLU A 72 -15.67 -5.43 7.97
C GLU A 72 -16.27 -4.37 8.92
N ARG A 73 -15.62 -3.23 9.07
CA ARG A 73 -16.12 -2.14 9.90
C ARG A 73 -17.36 -1.47 9.30
N LEU A 74 -17.41 -1.31 7.97
CA LEU A 74 -18.59 -0.78 7.28
C LEU A 74 -19.75 -1.77 7.32
N GLU A 75 -19.53 -3.06 7.15
CA GLU A 75 -20.57 -4.09 7.28
C GLU A 75 -21.25 -4.06 8.63
N LYS A 76 -20.51 -3.81 9.71
CA LYS A 76 -21.08 -3.64 11.07
C LYS A 76 -21.98 -2.41 11.21
N GLN A 77 -21.82 -1.38 10.37
CA GLN A 77 -22.53 -0.09 10.47
C GLN A 77 -23.70 0.04 9.49
N ILE A 78 -23.56 -0.50 8.29
CA ILE A 78 -24.51 -0.33 7.18
C ILE A 78 -24.91 -1.66 6.52
N GLU A 79 -24.54 -2.79 7.13
CA GLU A 79 -24.94 -4.15 6.74
C GLU A 79 -24.74 -4.41 5.22
N ASN A 80 -25.80 -4.88 4.56
CA ASN A 80 -25.74 -5.25 3.14
C ASN A 80 -25.37 -4.07 2.20
N LYS A 81 -25.56 -2.82 2.59
CA LYS A 81 -25.18 -1.66 1.79
C LYS A 81 -23.66 -1.54 1.63
N ALA A 82 -22.87 -2.07 2.57
CA ALA A 82 -21.41 -2.04 2.52
C ALA A 82 -20.83 -2.75 1.28
N LYS A 83 -21.52 -3.78 0.77
CA LYS A 83 -21.09 -4.55 -0.41
C LYS A 83 -21.04 -3.73 -1.70
N PHE A 84 -21.81 -2.64 -1.76
CA PHE A 84 -21.90 -1.77 -2.93
C PHE A 84 -20.92 -0.59 -2.87
N VAL A 85 -20.24 -0.37 -1.74
CA VAL A 85 -19.15 0.61 -1.67
C VAL A 85 -17.91 0.02 -2.32
N HIS A 86 -17.30 0.76 -3.26
CA HIS A 86 -16.06 0.34 -3.89
C HIS A 86 -14.89 0.59 -2.94
N ILE A 87 -14.37 -0.48 -2.33
CA ILE A 87 -13.21 -0.41 -1.43
C ILE A 87 -12.10 -1.27 -2.01
N SER A 88 -10.97 -0.65 -2.36
CA SER A 88 -9.85 -1.37 -2.97
C SER A 88 -8.52 -0.65 -2.75
N THR A 89 -7.42 -1.36 -3.04
CA THR A 89 -6.14 -0.68 -3.26
C THR A 89 -6.12 -0.08 -4.66
N ILE A 90 -5.29 0.95 -4.88
CA ILE A 90 -5.19 1.60 -6.19
C ILE A 90 -4.79 0.61 -7.30
N HIS A 91 -3.84 -0.31 -7.04
CA HIS A 91 -3.47 -1.35 -8.02
C HIS A 91 -4.62 -2.31 -8.33
N SER A 92 -5.42 -2.67 -7.33
CA SER A 92 -6.59 -3.54 -7.55
C SER A 92 -7.67 -2.82 -8.37
N LEU A 93 -7.86 -1.53 -8.13
CA LEU A 93 -8.75 -0.68 -8.94
C LEU A 93 -8.27 -0.64 -10.40
N CYS A 94 -6.99 -0.32 -10.61
CA CYS A 94 -6.39 -0.25 -11.95
C CYS A 94 -6.48 -1.60 -12.69
N ALA A 95 -6.16 -2.70 -12.02
CA ALA A 95 -6.30 -4.04 -12.60
C ALA A 95 -7.74 -4.33 -13.05
N ASN A 96 -8.75 -3.94 -12.26
CA ASN A 96 -10.16 -4.12 -12.63
C ASN A 96 -10.57 -3.24 -13.81
N ILE A 97 -10.11 -1.98 -13.85
CA ILE A 97 -10.33 -1.06 -14.97
C ILE A 97 -9.71 -1.63 -16.26
N LEU A 98 -8.46 -2.07 -16.18
CA LEU A 98 -7.74 -2.63 -17.32
C LEU A 98 -8.40 -3.92 -17.82
N ARG A 99 -8.84 -4.84 -16.93
CA ARG A 99 -9.53 -6.07 -17.38
C ARG A 99 -10.80 -5.80 -18.17
N ARG A 100 -11.50 -4.71 -17.88
CA ARG A 100 -12.70 -4.31 -18.64
C ARG A 100 -12.34 -3.64 -19.98
N ASN A 101 -11.19 -2.94 -20.04
CA ASN A 101 -10.84 -2.04 -21.12
C ASN A 101 -9.49 -2.37 -21.82
N ALA A 102 -8.88 -3.54 -21.54
CA ALA A 102 -7.54 -3.90 -22.04
C ALA A 102 -7.40 -3.79 -23.57
N THR A 103 -8.48 -4.06 -24.31
CA THR A 103 -8.50 -4.04 -25.78
C THR A 103 -8.22 -2.65 -26.38
N TYR A 104 -8.46 -1.56 -25.63
CA TYR A 104 -8.10 -0.20 -26.06
C TYR A 104 -6.60 0.06 -26.02
N LEU A 105 -5.83 -0.82 -25.36
CA LEU A 105 -4.37 -0.76 -25.25
C LEU A 105 -3.69 -1.94 -25.97
N ASP A 106 -4.42 -2.66 -26.82
CA ASP A 106 -3.97 -3.88 -27.52
C ASP A 106 -3.53 -5.01 -26.56
N TYR A 107 -4.18 -5.15 -25.42
CA TYR A 107 -4.01 -6.28 -24.50
C TYR A 107 -5.28 -7.14 -24.46
N GLY A 108 -5.10 -8.42 -24.24
CA GLY A 108 -6.22 -9.31 -23.95
C GLY A 108 -6.76 -9.08 -22.52
N ARG A 109 -8.07 -9.26 -22.32
CA ARG A 109 -8.69 -9.11 -20.99
C ARG A 109 -8.18 -10.07 -19.93
N ASN A 110 -7.63 -11.21 -20.35
CA ASN A 110 -7.02 -12.24 -19.52
C ASN A 110 -5.53 -12.04 -19.30
N PHE A 111 -5.02 -10.80 -19.39
CA PHE A 111 -3.61 -10.53 -19.16
C PHE A 111 -3.14 -11.05 -17.80
N GLU A 112 -1.89 -11.47 -17.73
CA GLU A 112 -1.26 -11.93 -16.51
C GLU A 112 -0.49 -10.80 -15.82
N VAL A 113 -0.62 -10.72 -14.49
CA VAL A 113 0.20 -9.82 -13.67
C VAL A 113 1.37 -10.61 -13.11
N ILE A 114 2.58 -10.20 -13.48
CA ILE A 114 3.83 -10.86 -13.10
C ILE A 114 4.44 -10.22 -11.85
N ASP A 115 5.21 -11.02 -11.10
CA ASP A 115 5.95 -10.53 -9.94
C ASP A 115 7.45 -10.29 -10.26
N GLU A 116 8.20 -9.78 -9.26
CA GLU A 116 9.62 -9.46 -9.41
C GLU A 116 10.49 -10.68 -9.81
N GLU A 117 10.15 -11.90 -9.35
CA GLU A 117 10.91 -13.09 -9.75
C GLU A 117 10.70 -13.42 -11.22
N ASP A 118 9.47 -13.23 -11.71
CA ASP A 118 9.16 -13.45 -13.13
C ASP A 118 9.79 -12.34 -13.99
N GLN A 119 9.79 -11.09 -13.51
CA GLN A 119 10.55 -10.00 -14.17
C GLN A 119 12.04 -10.35 -14.30
N VAL A 120 12.67 -10.88 -13.24
CA VAL A 120 14.09 -11.30 -13.29
C VAL A 120 14.32 -12.40 -14.33
N LYS A 121 13.40 -13.37 -14.45
CA LYS A 121 13.53 -14.44 -15.47
C LYS A 121 13.42 -13.88 -16.87
N ILE A 122 12.43 -13.06 -17.14
CA ILE A 122 12.21 -12.41 -18.44
C ILE A 122 13.43 -11.58 -18.83
N LEU A 123 13.95 -10.75 -17.91
CA LEU A 123 15.16 -9.97 -18.18
C LEU A 123 16.38 -10.86 -18.43
N ASN A 124 16.51 -12.01 -17.76
CA ASN A 124 17.58 -12.94 -18.03
C ASN A 124 17.49 -13.57 -19.44
N GLU A 125 16.28 -13.83 -19.94
CA GLU A 125 16.08 -14.29 -21.33
C GLU A 125 16.42 -13.18 -22.33
N ILE A 126 15.97 -11.95 -22.09
CA ILE A 126 16.31 -10.78 -22.90
C ILE A 126 17.84 -10.60 -22.95
N TYR A 127 18.50 -10.64 -21.79
CA TYR A 127 19.96 -10.47 -21.70
C TYR A 127 20.71 -11.53 -22.46
N LYS A 128 20.24 -12.79 -22.45
CA LYS A 128 20.84 -13.86 -23.23
C LYS A 128 20.68 -13.62 -24.74
N LYS A 129 19.49 -13.20 -25.17
CA LYS A 129 19.18 -12.94 -26.60
C LYS A 129 19.94 -11.74 -27.13
N SER A 130 20.09 -10.67 -26.35
CA SER A 130 20.72 -9.41 -26.75
C SER A 130 22.21 -9.33 -26.30
N GLU A 131 22.81 -10.45 -25.86
CA GLU A 131 24.19 -10.56 -25.40
C GLU A 131 24.60 -9.54 -24.33
N ILE A 132 23.64 -9.15 -23.45
CA ILE A 132 23.87 -8.17 -22.40
C ILE A 132 24.62 -8.79 -21.22
N ASN A 133 25.75 -8.20 -20.86
CA ASN A 133 26.56 -8.66 -19.74
C ASN A 133 25.91 -8.25 -18.40
N ARG A 134 25.50 -9.24 -17.59
CA ARG A 134 24.89 -9.04 -16.26
C ARG A 134 25.81 -8.33 -15.26
N ARG A 135 27.12 -8.29 -15.50
CA ARG A 135 28.05 -7.52 -14.65
C ARG A 135 27.97 -6.02 -14.94
N VAL A 136 27.59 -5.64 -16.16
CA VAL A 136 27.38 -4.23 -16.56
C VAL A 136 26.04 -3.73 -16.04
N LEU A 137 24.98 -4.54 -16.21
CA LEU A 137 23.63 -4.21 -15.78
C LEU A 137 22.97 -5.46 -15.20
N SER A 138 22.83 -5.53 -13.87
CA SER A 138 22.14 -6.66 -13.27
C SER A 138 20.62 -6.53 -13.44
N PRO A 139 19.88 -7.66 -13.60
CA PRO A 139 18.41 -7.63 -13.74
C PRO A 139 17.70 -6.86 -12.62
N LYS A 140 18.17 -6.99 -11.38
CA LYS A 140 17.57 -6.26 -10.24
C LYS A 140 17.75 -4.75 -10.35
N VAL A 141 18.91 -4.29 -10.84
CA VAL A 141 19.15 -2.85 -11.07
C VAL A 141 18.26 -2.36 -12.21
N ALA A 142 18.12 -3.15 -13.29
CA ALA A 142 17.24 -2.82 -14.40
C ALA A 142 15.76 -2.73 -13.95
N ILE A 143 15.24 -3.71 -13.19
CA ILE A 143 13.88 -3.70 -12.65
C ILE A 143 13.63 -2.43 -11.83
N LYS A 144 14.56 -2.09 -10.93
CA LYS A 144 14.43 -0.88 -10.13
C LYS A 144 14.39 0.37 -10.99
N ALA A 145 15.32 0.51 -11.95
CA ALA A 145 15.36 1.68 -12.83
C ALA A 145 14.10 1.79 -13.73
N ILE A 146 13.59 0.67 -14.24
CA ILE A 146 12.35 0.60 -14.99
C ILE A 146 11.16 1.01 -14.11
N GLY A 147 11.09 0.52 -12.87
CA GLY A 147 10.06 0.90 -11.90
C GLY A 147 10.10 2.39 -11.56
N ASP A 148 11.28 2.94 -11.30
CA ASP A 148 11.47 4.37 -11.03
C ASP A 148 11.02 5.23 -12.23
N PHE A 149 11.31 4.80 -13.46
CA PHE A 149 10.85 5.47 -14.68
C PHE A 149 9.33 5.41 -14.83
N LYS A 150 8.72 4.23 -14.71
CA LYS A 150 7.27 4.03 -14.78
C LYS A 150 6.53 4.86 -13.73
N ASN A 151 7.08 4.98 -12.54
CA ASN A 151 6.51 5.76 -11.43
C ASN A 151 6.82 7.27 -11.52
N LYS A 152 7.40 7.75 -12.64
CA LYS A 152 7.82 9.14 -12.85
C LYS A 152 8.79 9.67 -11.79
N SER A 153 9.51 8.78 -11.13
CA SER A 153 10.59 9.13 -10.19
C SER A 153 11.91 9.38 -10.94
N CYS A 154 12.03 8.88 -12.18
CA CYS A 154 13.08 9.17 -13.15
C CYS A 154 12.42 9.67 -14.44
N LEU A 155 12.95 10.72 -15.03
CA LEU A 155 12.33 11.36 -16.21
C LEU A 155 12.68 10.64 -17.51
N GLU A 156 13.83 10.00 -17.60
CA GLU A 156 14.31 9.37 -18.82
C GLU A 156 15.19 8.14 -18.53
N LEU A 157 15.06 7.10 -19.37
CA LEU A 157 15.99 5.99 -19.44
C LEU A 157 16.95 6.23 -20.61
N VAL A 158 18.24 6.07 -20.36
CA VAL A 158 19.29 6.32 -21.36
C VAL A 158 20.11 5.06 -21.67
N GLY A 159 20.71 5.03 -22.87
CA GLY A 159 21.64 3.98 -23.28
C GLY A 159 21.04 2.57 -23.16
N LEU A 160 21.83 1.65 -22.58
CA LEU A 160 21.46 0.25 -22.45
C LEU A 160 20.15 0.02 -21.68
N LEU A 161 19.86 0.85 -20.65
CA LEU A 161 18.61 0.75 -19.90
C LEU A 161 17.39 1.02 -20.78
N LYS A 162 17.46 1.95 -21.71
CA LYS A 162 16.38 2.25 -22.66
C LYS A 162 16.13 1.08 -23.59
N THR A 163 17.21 0.46 -24.10
CA THR A 163 17.10 -0.73 -24.95
C THR A 163 16.44 -1.88 -24.18
N VAL A 164 16.92 -2.17 -22.97
CA VAL A 164 16.36 -3.23 -22.11
C VAL A 164 14.89 -2.96 -21.79
N TYR A 165 14.53 -1.73 -21.49
CA TYR A 165 13.14 -1.35 -21.24
C TYR A 165 12.25 -1.63 -22.45
N ASN A 166 12.68 -1.23 -23.66
CA ASN A 166 11.90 -1.43 -24.87
C ASN A 166 11.69 -2.93 -25.16
N GLU A 167 12.74 -3.73 -25.07
CA GLU A 167 12.64 -5.18 -25.26
C GLU A 167 11.76 -5.84 -24.19
N TYR A 168 11.88 -5.39 -22.95
CA TYR A 168 11.05 -5.87 -21.85
C TYR A 168 9.57 -5.55 -22.06
N GLN A 169 9.22 -4.30 -22.42
CA GLN A 169 7.84 -3.93 -22.69
C GLN A 169 7.25 -4.65 -23.91
N THR A 170 8.05 -4.83 -24.96
CA THR A 170 7.66 -5.63 -26.14
C THR A 170 7.35 -7.06 -25.73
N PHE A 171 8.23 -7.69 -24.94
CA PHE A 171 8.01 -9.04 -24.45
C PHE A 171 6.75 -9.16 -23.62
N LEU A 172 6.51 -8.23 -22.70
CA LEU A 172 5.29 -8.22 -21.87
C LEU A 172 4.03 -8.11 -22.74
N LYS A 173 4.02 -7.19 -23.69
CA LYS A 173 2.88 -6.97 -24.60
C LYS A 173 2.60 -8.21 -25.47
N GLU A 174 3.60 -8.79 -26.10
CA GLU A 174 3.46 -9.97 -26.95
C GLU A 174 2.94 -11.20 -26.18
N ASN A 175 3.31 -11.32 -24.90
CA ASN A 175 2.85 -12.42 -24.04
C ASN A 175 1.62 -12.09 -23.22
N ASN A 176 0.96 -10.97 -23.47
CA ASN A 176 -0.22 -10.49 -22.74
C ASN A 176 0.02 -10.46 -21.22
N MET A 177 1.14 -9.84 -20.81
CA MET A 177 1.58 -9.72 -19.43
C MET A 177 1.72 -8.25 -19.03
N MET A 178 1.53 -7.95 -17.75
CA MET A 178 1.77 -6.64 -17.15
C MET A 178 2.52 -6.82 -15.84
N ASP A 179 3.47 -5.96 -15.54
CA ASP A 179 4.01 -5.86 -14.18
C ASP A 179 3.14 -4.97 -13.28
N PHE A 180 3.51 -4.84 -12.01
CA PHE A 180 2.73 -4.03 -11.05
C PHE A 180 2.68 -2.55 -11.44
N GLU A 181 3.77 -2.01 -11.93
CA GLU A 181 3.85 -0.61 -12.38
C GLU A 181 3.05 -0.39 -13.66
N ASP A 182 2.98 -1.38 -14.55
CA ASP A 182 2.15 -1.31 -15.76
C ASP A 182 0.67 -1.12 -15.44
N LEU A 183 0.17 -1.71 -14.35
CA LEU A 183 -1.22 -1.51 -13.94
C LEU A 183 -1.55 -0.02 -13.75
N LEU A 184 -0.61 0.75 -13.22
CA LEU A 184 -0.78 2.19 -13.02
C LEU A 184 -0.58 2.98 -14.31
N VAL A 185 0.55 2.75 -14.99
CA VAL A 185 0.92 3.50 -16.19
C VAL A 185 -0.10 3.30 -17.31
N LEU A 186 -0.51 2.06 -17.55
CA LEU A 186 -1.48 1.73 -18.58
C LEU A 186 -2.90 2.23 -18.23
N THR A 187 -3.28 2.25 -16.95
CA THR A 187 -4.55 2.89 -16.56
C THR A 187 -4.50 4.40 -16.77
N TYR A 188 -3.39 5.05 -16.41
CA TYR A 188 -3.21 6.48 -16.67
C TYR A 188 -3.27 6.78 -18.17
N GLN A 189 -2.56 6.00 -19.00
CA GLN A 189 -2.57 6.10 -20.45
C GLN A 189 -3.99 5.90 -21.02
N LEU A 190 -4.69 4.84 -20.59
CA LEU A 190 -6.07 4.55 -20.98
C LEU A 190 -6.98 5.77 -20.77
N PHE A 191 -6.91 6.40 -19.61
CA PHE A 191 -7.73 7.56 -19.28
C PHE A 191 -7.37 8.81 -20.10
N LYS A 192 -6.07 8.99 -20.41
CA LYS A 192 -5.60 10.13 -21.22
C LYS A 192 -5.99 9.99 -22.69
N GLU A 193 -5.93 8.79 -23.23
CA GLU A 193 -6.20 8.49 -24.64
C GLU A 193 -7.69 8.25 -24.92
N ASN A 194 -8.47 7.89 -23.89
CA ASN A 194 -9.89 7.54 -24.02
C ASN A 194 -10.76 8.31 -23.01
N PRO A 195 -11.07 9.60 -23.29
CA PRO A 195 -11.85 10.44 -22.38
C PRO A 195 -13.22 9.86 -22.01
N ASN A 196 -13.88 9.14 -22.92
CA ASN A 196 -15.17 8.50 -22.66
C ASN A 196 -15.08 7.42 -21.58
N ILE A 197 -13.94 6.69 -21.53
CA ILE A 197 -13.71 5.69 -20.48
C ILE A 197 -13.47 6.39 -19.14
N LEU A 198 -12.69 7.46 -19.13
CA LEU A 198 -12.48 8.26 -17.94
C LEU A 198 -13.82 8.82 -17.41
N GLU A 199 -14.63 9.40 -18.29
CA GLU A 199 -15.94 9.96 -17.92
C GLU A 199 -16.87 8.91 -17.32
N TYR A 200 -16.90 7.69 -17.88
CA TYR A 200 -17.65 6.58 -17.31
C TYR A 200 -17.28 6.31 -15.85
N TYR A 201 -15.97 6.24 -15.53
CA TYR A 201 -15.52 6.01 -14.16
C TYR A 201 -15.71 7.22 -13.24
N GLN A 202 -15.64 8.43 -13.77
CA GLN A 202 -15.97 9.64 -13.01
C GLN A 202 -17.46 9.65 -12.62
N ASP A 203 -18.36 9.21 -13.49
CA ASP A 203 -19.80 9.11 -13.19
C ASP A 203 -20.11 7.93 -12.26
N GLU A 204 -19.33 6.85 -12.32
CA GLU A 204 -19.42 5.75 -11.38
C GLU A 204 -18.94 6.21 -10.00
N PHE A 205 -17.79 6.89 -9.88
CA PHE A 205 -17.15 7.29 -8.62
C PHE A 205 -17.26 8.78 -8.35
N LYS A 206 -18.45 9.23 -7.97
CA LYS A 206 -18.72 10.65 -7.69
C LYS A 206 -18.06 11.18 -6.43
N TYR A 207 -17.74 10.28 -5.50
CA TYR A 207 -17.08 10.58 -4.21
C TYR A 207 -15.88 9.67 -4.03
N ILE A 208 -14.70 10.25 -3.94
CA ILE A 208 -13.45 9.52 -3.81
C ILE A 208 -12.83 9.80 -2.44
N LEU A 209 -12.59 8.75 -1.68
CA LEU A 209 -11.95 8.81 -0.38
C LEU A 209 -10.59 8.12 -0.47
N VAL A 210 -9.52 8.77 -0.01
CA VAL A 210 -8.16 8.25 -0.07
C VAL A 210 -7.57 8.19 1.33
N ASP A 211 -7.22 7.00 1.77
CA ASP A 211 -6.50 6.79 3.03
C ASP A 211 -4.99 6.74 2.76
N GLU A 212 -4.20 7.26 3.69
CA GLU A 212 -2.73 7.29 3.65
C GLU A 212 -2.17 7.95 2.37
N LEU A 213 -2.67 9.14 2.02
CA LEU A 213 -2.27 9.86 0.79
C LEU A 213 -0.75 10.05 0.69
N GLN A 214 -0.02 10.20 1.81
CA GLN A 214 1.45 10.35 1.86
C GLN A 214 2.21 9.15 1.28
N ASP A 215 1.58 7.99 1.18
CA ASP A 215 2.21 6.76 0.67
C ASP A 215 1.98 6.54 -0.83
N THR A 216 1.31 7.49 -1.49
CA THR A 216 1.08 7.43 -2.95
C THR A 216 2.31 7.87 -3.74
N ASN A 217 2.55 7.22 -4.90
CA ASN A 217 3.50 7.69 -5.90
C ASN A 217 2.84 8.70 -6.86
N VAL A 218 3.63 9.29 -7.75
CA VAL A 218 3.16 10.33 -8.69
C VAL A 218 2.04 9.81 -9.59
N VAL A 219 2.18 8.61 -10.17
CA VAL A 219 1.19 8.07 -11.11
C VAL A 219 -0.11 7.71 -10.40
N GLN A 220 -0.04 7.18 -9.18
CA GLN A 220 -1.21 6.91 -8.34
C GLN A 220 -1.99 8.20 -8.05
N TYR A 221 -1.27 9.24 -7.66
CA TYR A 221 -1.85 10.56 -7.40
C TYR A 221 -2.49 11.15 -8.67
N ASP A 222 -1.81 11.05 -9.83
CA ASP A 222 -2.34 11.51 -11.11
C ASP A 222 -3.65 10.78 -11.49
N ILE A 223 -3.73 9.46 -11.29
CA ILE A 223 -4.95 8.67 -11.54
C ILE A 223 -6.10 9.12 -10.63
N ILE A 224 -5.82 9.33 -9.34
CA ILE A 224 -6.81 9.82 -8.38
C ILE A 224 -7.35 11.18 -8.82
N ASN A 225 -6.47 12.10 -9.22
CA ASN A 225 -6.86 13.42 -9.70
C ASN A 225 -7.70 13.36 -10.98
N LEU A 226 -7.34 12.50 -11.94
CA LEU A 226 -8.16 12.30 -13.13
C LEU A 226 -9.59 11.83 -12.78
N LEU A 227 -9.70 10.86 -11.86
CA LEU A 227 -11.00 10.33 -11.45
C LEU A 227 -11.86 11.39 -10.74
N CYS A 228 -11.29 12.24 -9.90
CA CYS A 228 -12.06 13.24 -9.15
C CYS A 228 -12.37 14.52 -9.94
N GLN A 229 -11.75 14.75 -11.09
CA GLN A 229 -11.78 16.02 -11.81
C GLN A 229 -13.18 16.53 -12.18
N LYS A 230 -14.13 15.64 -12.49
CA LYS A 230 -15.48 16.01 -12.90
C LYS A 230 -16.35 16.55 -11.75
N TYR A 231 -16.26 15.92 -10.57
CA TYR A 231 -17.12 16.24 -9.42
C TYR A 231 -16.39 16.95 -8.29
N GLU A 232 -15.09 16.94 -8.29
CA GLU A 232 -14.21 17.52 -7.26
C GLU A 232 -14.48 17.03 -5.82
N ASN A 233 -15.28 15.97 -5.62
CA ASN A 233 -15.60 15.42 -4.31
C ASN A 233 -14.52 14.41 -3.87
N ILE A 234 -13.37 14.94 -3.49
CA ILE A 234 -12.25 14.15 -2.98
C ILE A 234 -12.03 14.42 -1.50
N PHE A 235 -11.94 13.35 -0.72
CA PHE A 235 -11.61 13.36 0.69
C PHE A 235 -10.31 12.59 0.91
N ALA A 236 -9.22 13.30 1.11
CA ALA A 236 -7.90 12.71 1.31
C ALA A 236 -7.50 12.79 2.79
N VAL A 237 -7.06 11.67 3.34
CA VAL A 237 -6.51 11.59 4.70
C VAL A 237 -5.07 11.14 4.62
N GLY A 238 -4.20 11.79 5.39
CA GLY A 238 -2.80 11.40 5.44
C GLY A 238 -2.08 11.97 6.65
N ASP A 239 -0.89 11.44 6.88
CA ASP A 239 0.05 11.91 7.89
C ASP A 239 1.44 12.05 7.25
N ASP A 240 1.80 13.26 6.95
CA ASP A 240 3.12 13.60 6.39
C ASP A 240 4.27 13.14 7.30
N ASP A 241 4.05 13.06 8.61
CA ASP A 241 5.04 12.56 9.57
C ASP A 241 5.18 11.02 9.54
N GLN A 242 4.28 10.29 8.85
CA GLN A 242 4.30 8.85 8.69
C GLN A 242 4.74 8.37 7.28
N SER A 243 5.23 9.25 6.42
CA SER A 243 5.73 8.88 5.09
C SER A 243 7.04 8.09 5.18
N ILE A 244 6.94 6.76 5.23
CA ILE A 244 8.08 5.83 5.34
C ILE A 244 8.27 4.94 4.11
N TYR A 245 7.49 5.13 3.04
CA TYR A 245 7.54 4.33 1.81
C TYR A 245 8.22 5.02 0.62
N SER A 246 9.07 6.02 0.87
CA SER A 246 9.84 6.71 -0.18
C SER A 246 10.68 5.73 -1.03
N PHE A 247 11.20 4.64 -0.42
CA PHE A 247 11.93 3.58 -1.12
C PHE A 247 11.06 2.74 -2.09
N ARG A 248 9.73 2.91 -2.04
CA ARG A 248 8.75 2.35 -2.98
C ARG A 248 8.19 3.41 -3.93
N GLY A 249 8.83 4.57 -4.02
CA GLY A 249 8.39 5.67 -4.88
C GLY A 249 7.30 6.57 -4.30
N ALA A 250 6.91 6.39 -3.03
CA ALA A 250 5.99 7.31 -2.35
C ALA A 250 6.57 8.73 -2.31
N LYS A 251 5.71 9.72 -2.53
CA LYS A 251 6.07 11.14 -2.60
C LYS A 251 5.22 11.93 -1.59
N ILE A 252 5.86 12.38 -0.52
CA ILE A 252 5.22 13.25 0.48
C ILE A 252 4.74 14.56 -0.15
N GLU A 253 5.41 14.99 -1.22
CA GLU A 253 5.07 16.17 -1.99
C GLU A 253 3.64 16.10 -2.57
N ASN A 254 3.08 14.90 -2.78
CA ASN A 254 1.68 14.73 -3.22
C ASN A 254 0.69 15.36 -2.23
N MET A 255 0.98 15.30 -0.92
CA MET A 255 0.14 15.97 0.09
C MET A 255 0.20 17.50 -0.01
N MET A 256 1.36 18.05 -0.35
CA MET A 256 1.54 19.50 -0.54
C MET A 256 0.89 19.92 -1.87
N LYS A 257 1.15 19.15 -2.93
CA LYS A 257 0.57 19.36 -4.25
C LYS A 257 -0.96 19.32 -4.24
N PHE A 258 -1.58 18.54 -3.34
CA PHE A 258 -3.03 18.51 -3.19
C PHE A 258 -3.63 19.91 -2.94
N LYS A 259 -2.95 20.76 -2.17
CA LYS A 259 -3.40 22.14 -1.91
C LYS A 259 -3.30 23.01 -3.17
N GLU A 260 -2.31 22.76 -4.02
CA GLU A 260 -2.11 23.47 -5.29
C GLU A 260 -3.12 23.03 -6.34
N ASP A 261 -3.32 21.71 -6.47
CA ASP A 261 -4.28 21.13 -7.42
C ASP A 261 -5.74 21.41 -7.04
N HIS A 262 -6.01 21.58 -5.73
CA HIS A 262 -7.34 21.86 -5.18
C HIS A 262 -7.35 23.14 -4.32
N PRO A 263 -7.28 24.34 -4.92
CA PRO A 263 -7.17 25.61 -4.17
C PRO A 263 -8.34 25.88 -3.21
N LYS A 264 -9.51 25.28 -3.51
CA LYS A 264 -10.71 25.38 -2.66
C LYS A 264 -10.80 24.32 -1.57
N ALA A 265 -9.74 23.50 -1.43
CA ALA A 265 -9.76 22.41 -0.48
C ALA A 265 -9.91 22.90 0.96
N LYS A 266 -10.82 22.28 1.66
CA LYS A 266 -10.93 22.47 3.11
C LYS A 266 -9.86 21.65 3.82
N ILE A 267 -9.04 22.33 4.62
CA ILE A 267 -7.95 21.70 5.38
C ILE A 267 -8.40 21.49 6.82
N ILE A 268 -8.37 20.25 7.29
CA ILE A 268 -8.74 19.86 8.65
C ILE A 268 -7.57 19.15 9.30
N LYS A 269 -7.28 19.47 10.59
CA LYS A 269 -6.20 18.84 11.35
C LYS A 269 -6.78 17.97 12.46
N LEU A 270 -6.43 16.69 12.49
CA LEU A 270 -6.74 15.80 13.60
C LEU A 270 -5.48 15.64 14.46
N VAL A 271 -5.49 16.25 15.63
CA VAL A 271 -4.33 16.33 16.53
C VAL A 271 -4.57 15.67 17.90
N GLU A 272 -5.82 15.40 18.29
CA GLU A 272 -6.13 14.67 19.50
C GLU A 272 -5.86 13.17 19.31
N ASN A 273 -4.89 12.65 20.05
CA ASN A 273 -4.49 11.24 20.00
C ASN A 273 -5.23 10.43 21.06
N TYR A 274 -5.83 9.32 20.65
CA TYR A 274 -6.59 8.41 21.50
C TYR A 274 -5.83 7.11 21.83
N ARG A 275 -4.64 6.92 21.26
CA ARG A 275 -3.83 5.70 21.41
C ARG A 275 -2.90 5.80 22.60
N SER A 276 -2.06 6.81 22.61
CA SER A 276 -0.90 6.95 23.48
C SER A 276 -1.13 7.91 24.63
N THR A 277 -0.31 7.80 25.68
CA THR A 277 -0.27 8.78 26.77
C THR A 277 0.41 10.09 26.33
N ASN A 278 0.19 11.17 27.05
CA ASN A 278 0.81 12.47 26.78
C ASN A 278 2.34 12.42 26.89
N MET A 279 2.92 11.54 27.70
CA MET A 279 4.37 11.38 27.85
C MET A 279 5.02 10.74 26.61
N ILE A 280 4.38 9.73 26.01
CA ILE A 280 4.80 9.14 24.74
C ILE A 280 4.73 10.20 23.63
N LEU A 281 3.65 10.98 23.59
CA LEU A 281 3.49 12.03 22.59
C LEU A 281 4.51 13.16 22.74
N LYS A 282 4.89 13.52 23.95
CA LYS A 282 5.96 14.50 24.19
C LYS A 282 7.28 14.07 23.57
N GLY A 283 7.64 12.81 23.73
CA GLY A 283 8.83 12.23 23.09
C GLY A 283 8.72 12.24 21.57
N SER A 284 7.62 11.73 21.01
CA SER A 284 7.41 11.66 19.56
C SER A 284 7.33 13.04 18.91
N ASN A 285 6.66 14.02 19.52
CA ASN A 285 6.62 15.40 19.04
C ASN A 285 8.03 16.04 19.02
N ALA A 286 8.87 15.74 20.01
CA ALA A 286 10.25 16.25 20.04
C ALA A 286 11.09 15.68 18.89
N VAL A 287 10.95 14.38 18.60
CA VAL A 287 11.66 13.73 17.49
C VAL A 287 11.19 14.27 16.14
N ILE A 288 9.87 14.37 15.92
CA ILE A 288 9.30 14.71 14.63
C ILE A 288 9.52 16.17 14.23
N LYS A 289 9.80 17.07 15.17
CA LYS A 289 10.16 18.48 14.92
C LYS A 289 11.41 18.62 14.03
N ASN A 290 12.25 17.60 13.94
CA ASN A 290 13.43 17.59 13.08
C ASN A 290 13.09 17.41 11.59
N ASN A 291 11.88 16.96 11.24
CA ASN A 291 11.43 16.87 9.86
C ASN A 291 11.17 18.27 9.30
N LYS A 292 11.73 18.55 8.10
CA LYS A 292 11.63 19.86 7.45
C LYS A 292 10.40 19.99 6.57
N ILE A 293 10.02 18.92 5.88
CA ILE A 293 8.88 18.89 4.95
C ILE A 293 7.70 18.31 5.70
N ARG A 294 6.87 19.17 6.30
CA ARG A 294 5.68 18.77 7.05
C ARG A 294 4.69 19.91 7.24
N GLU A 295 3.43 19.58 7.39
CA GLU A 295 2.40 20.49 7.88
C GLU A 295 2.53 20.59 9.42
N PRO A 296 2.75 21.78 9.99
CA PRO A 296 2.94 21.93 11.42
C PRO A 296 1.72 21.43 12.20
N LYS A 297 1.94 20.43 13.06
CA LYS A 297 0.96 19.88 13.98
C LYS A 297 1.65 19.37 15.24
N GLU A 298 0.99 19.46 16.37
CA GLU A 298 1.45 18.91 17.64
C GLU A 298 0.36 18.02 18.21
N LEU A 299 0.68 16.74 18.39
CA LEU A 299 -0.25 15.77 18.93
C LEU A 299 -0.37 15.93 20.44
N PHE A 300 -1.58 15.85 20.94
CA PHE A 300 -1.86 15.83 22.37
C PHE A 300 -2.79 14.69 22.74
N SER A 301 -2.78 14.28 23.99
CA SER A 301 -3.69 13.25 24.53
C SER A 301 -4.22 13.66 25.89
N LYS A 302 -5.47 13.30 26.14
CA LYS A 302 -6.08 13.41 27.47
C LYS A 302 -5.66 12.26 28.40
N LYS A 303 -5.01 11.20 27.85
CA LYS A 303 -4.46 10.11 28.64
C LYS A 303 -3.21 10.59 29.33
N VAL A 304 -3.27 10.65 30.64
CA VAL A 304 -2.12 11.01 31.47
C VAL A 304 -1.17 9.83 31.54
N GLY A 305 0.12 10.08 31.35
CA GLY A 305 1.20 9.12 31.44
C GLY A 305 2.22 9.49 32.52
N SER A 306 3.21 8.62 32.70
CA SER A 306 4.33 8.82 33.60
C SER A 306 5.64 8.86 32.88
N LYS A 307 6.73 9.29 33.56
CA LYS A 307 8.08 9.27 32.97
C LYS A 307 8.56 7.85 32.62
N SER A 308 8.03 6.83 33.27
CA SER A 308 8.32 5.42 32.98
C SER A 308 7.65 4.86 31.74
N ASP A 309 6.76 5.63 31.08
CA ASP A 309 6.12 5.20 29.82
C ASP A 309 7.11 5.10 28.65
N VAL A 310 8.29 5.74 28.76
CA VAL A 310 9.34 5.71 27.74
C VAL A 310 10.68 5.44 28.43
N THR A 311 11.28 4.31 28.11
CA THR A 311 12.62 3.93 28.58
C THR A 311 13.57 3.89 27.38
N ILE A 312 14.78 4.42 27.56
CA ILE A 312 15.86 4.35 26.58
C ILE A 312 16.95 3.48 27.18
N GLN A 313 17.26 2.37 26.50
CA GLN A 313 18.32 1.44 26.89
C GLN A 313 19.36 1.39 25.79
N GLU A 314 20.62 1.61 26.15
CA GLU A 314 21.77 1.44 25.27
C GLU A 314 22.39 0.05 25.53
N ALA A 315 22.71 -0.65 24.45
CA ALA A 315 23.38 -1.95 24.49
C ALA A 315 24.63 -1.92 23.61
N TYR A 316 25.73 -2.51 24.07
CA TYR A 316 26.97 -2.58 23.27
C TYR A 316 26.93 -3.66 22.21
N TYR A 317 26.23 -4.77 22.50
CA TYR A 317 26.07 -5.90 21.60
C TYR A 317 24.59 -6.18 21.38
N TYR A 318 24.24 -6.71 20.22
CA TYR A 318 22.85 -7.03 19.88
C TYR A 318 22.28 -8.16 20.77
N GLU A 319 23.13 -9.03 21.30
CA GLU A 319 22.73 -10.06 22.27
C GLU A 319 22.25 -9.45 23.58
N ASP A 320 22.88 -8.38 24.02
CA ASP A 320 22.50 -7.66 25.24
C ASP A 320 21.16 -6.95 25.04
N GLU A 321 20.93 -6.36 23.85
CA GLU A 321 19.65 -5.77 23.47
C GLU A 321 18.53 -6.81 23.51
N VAL A 322 18.73 -7.95 22.83
CA VAL A 322 17.74 -9.05 22.79
C VAL A 322 17.47 -9.58 24.19
N ARG A 323 18.50 -9.79 25.01
CA ARG A 323 18.36 -10.26 26.39
C ARG A 323 17.59 -9.26 27.24
N TYR A 324 17.88 -7.96 27.12
CA TYR A 324 17.16 -6.93 27.85
C TYR A 324 15.67 -6.93 27.49
N ILE A 325 15.35 -6.91 26.18
CA ILE A 325 13.95 -6.92 25.71
C ILE A 325 13.22 -8.19 26.14
N THR A 326 13.87 -9.35 26.07
CA THR A 326 13.29 -10.64 26.51
C THR A 326 12.95 -10.62 28.00
N ASN A 327 13.88 -10.14 28.85
CA ASN A 327 13.65 -10.01 30.28
C ASN A 327 12.53 -9.01 30.60
N GLU A 328 12.47 -7.89 29.89
CA GLU A 328 11.41 -6.89 30.06
C GLU A 328 10.03 -7.46 29.71
N ILE A 329 9.93 -8.22 28.61
CA ILE A 329 8.69 -8.92 28.22
C ILE A 329 8.25 -9.88 29.33
N MET A 330 9.19 -10.69 29.87
CA MET A 330 8.87 -11.61 30.94
C MET A 330 8.42 -10.89 32.22
N THR A 331 9.06 -9.78 32.55
CA THR A 331 8.69 -8.93 33.70
C THR A 331 7.29 -8.36 33.54
N LEU A 332 6.98 -7.80 32.36
CA LEU A 332 5.66 -7.23 32.06
C LEU A 332 4.56 -8.28 32.15
N VAL A 333 4.79 -9.49 31.65
CA VAL A 333 3.80 -10.57 31.67
C VAL A 333 3.64 -11.17 33.07
N ASN A 334 4.76 -11.49 33.75
CA ASN A 334 4.72 -12.22 35.02
C ASN A 334 4.33 -11.33 36.21
N HIS A 335 4.69 -10.04 36.19
CA HIS A 335 4.54 -9.15 37.34
C HIS A 335 3.58 -7.97 37.11
N ASN A 336 3.42 -7.53 35.85
CA ASN A 336 2.63 -6.33 35.58
C ASN A 336 1.28 -6.64 34.91
N GLY A 337 0.93 -7.92 34.73
CA GLY A 337 -0.39 -8.35 34.25
C GLY A 337 -0.62 -8.18 32.74
N TYR A 338 0.42 -7.87 31.97
CA TYR A 338 0.32 -7.85 30.49
C TYR A 338 0.20 -9.27 29.94
N LYS A 339 -0.41 -9.37 28.74
CA LYS A 339 -0.40 -10.60 27.95
C LYS A 339 0.64 -10.47 26.84
N TYR A 340 1.17 -11.57 26.33
CA TYR A 340 2.09 -11.56 25.20
C TYR A 340 1.50 -10.85 23.98
N ASN A 341 0.18 -10.93 23.77
CA ASN A 341 -0.51 -10.24 22.67
C ASN A 341 -0.57 -8.70 22.83
N ASP A 342 -0.25 -8.18 24.00
CA ASP A 342 -0.24 -6.72 24.27
C ASP A 342 1.14 -6.11 23.94
N ILE A 343 2.13 -6.95 23.58
CA ILE A 343 3.52 -6.55 23.40
C ILE A 343 3.91 -6.75 21.93
N ALA A 344 4.60 -5.75 21.38
CA ALA A 344 5.17 -5.82 20.04
C ALA A 344 6.65 -5.40 20.05
N VAL A 345 7.49 -6.18 19.37
CA VAL A 345 8.89 -5.80 19.09
C VAL A 345 8.96 -5.30 17.65
N ILE A 346 9.39 -4.05 17.48
CA ILE A 346 9.48 -3.38 16.17
C ILE A 346 10.95 -3.13 15.86
N TYR A 347 11.39 -3.55 14.67
CA TYR A 347 12.77 -3.39 14.21
C TYR A 347 12.82 -2.89 12.76
N ARG A 348 13.92 -2.23 12.40
CA ARG A 348 14.10 -1.63 11.07
C ARG A 348 14.41 -2.67 10.00
N ASN A 349 15.16 -3.74 10.34
CA ASN A 349 15.66 -4.74 9.39
C ASN A 349 15.17 -6.13 9.78
N GLY A 350 14.53 -6.82 8.83
CA GLY A 350 14.03 -8.18 9.03
C GLY A 350 15.10 -9.21 9.44
N ALA A 351 16.38 -8.98 9.14
CA ALA A 351 17.46 -9.86 9.57
C ALA A 351 17.60 -9.93 11.10
N LEU A 352 17.16 -8.90 11.84
CA LEU A 352 17.18 -8.87 13.29
C LEU A 352 16.19 -9.85 13.93
N SER A 353 15.14 -10.27 13.23
CA SER A 353 14.12 -11.17 13.77
C SER A 353 14.70 -12.48 14.30
N ARG A 354 15.72 -13.02 13.61
CA ARG A 354 16.30 -14.31 13.96
C ARG A 354 16.84 -14.36 15.39
N ASN A 355 17.46 -13.27 15.86
CA ASN A 355 18.01 -13.22 17.20
C ASN A 355 16.91 -13.23 18.26
N PHE A 356 15.80 -12.49 18.00
CA PHE A 356 14.61 -12.53 18.86
C PHE A 356 13.94 -13.91 18.83
N GLU A 357 13.83 -14.55 17.65
CA GLU A 357 13.26 -15.90 17.53
C GLU A 357 14.00 -16.92 18.40
N ILE A 358 15.34 -16.90 18.34
CA ILE A 358 16.17 -17.80 19.16
C ILE A 358 15.92 -17.57 20.64
N ALA A 359 15.96 -16.31 21.09
CA ALA A 359 15.73 -15.97 22.50
C ALA A 359 14.32 -16.33 22.98
N PHE A 360 13.29 -16.07 22.16
CA PHE A 360 11.90 -16.37 22.50
C PHE A 360 11.64 -17.87 22.55
N ILE A 361 12.28 -18.68 21.69
CA ILE A 361 12.21 -20.15 21.77
C ILE A 361 12.86 -20.65 23.07
N GLN A 362 14.04 -20.13 23.44
CA GLN A 362 14.74 -20.50 24.64
C GLN A 362 13.92 -20.21 25.90
N GLU A 363 13.31 -19.04 25.97
CA GLU A 363 12.48 -18.58 27.09
C GLU A 363 11.01 -18.99 26.98
N LYS A 364 10.64 -19.80 25.96
CA LYS A 364 9.26 -20.29 25.72
C LYS A 364 8.23 -19.16 25.58
N ILE A 365 8.64 -18.01 25.04
CA ILE A 365 7.76 -16.88 24.74
C ILE A 365 7.02 -17.17 23.44
N PRO A 366 5.67 -17.20 23.42
CA PRO A 366 4.91 -17.35 22.19
C PRO A 366 5.00 -16.08 21.35
N TYR A 367 5.25 -16.20 20.05
CA TYR A 367 5.39 -15.06 19.15
C TYR A 367 4.83 -15.33 17.75
N ASN A 368 4.52 -14.25 17.04
CA ASN A 368 4.20 -14.24 15.62
C ASN A 368 5.10 -13.24 14.89
N ILE A 369 5.61 -13.63 13.71
CA ILE A 369 6.42 -12.74 12.88
C ILE A 369 5.56 -12.22 11.75
N TYR A 370 5.49 -10.88 11.62
CA TYR A 370 4.84 -10.21 10.52
C TYR A 370 5.88 -9.79 9.47
N GLY A 371 5.56 -9.99 8.18
CA GLY A 371 6.47 -9.64 7.08
C GLY A 371 7.45 -10.75 6.68
N SER A 372 7.34 -11.95 7.24
CA SER A 372 8.04 -13.12 6.72
C SER A 372 7.48 -13.53 5.35
N PHE A 373 8.23 -14.35 4.60
CA PHE A 373 7.86 -14.79 3.25
C PHE A 373 6.40 -15.24 3.18
N ALA A 374 5.58 -14.49 2.43
CA ALA A 374 4.19 -14.83 2.22
C ALA A 374 4.08 -16.23 1.60
N PHE A 375 3.07 -17.02 2.03
CA PHE A 375 2.81 -18.39 1.55
C PHE A 375 2.89 -18.50 0.01
N LEU A 376 2.30 -17.55 -0.72
CA LEU A 376 2.31 -17.52 -2.18
C LEU A 376 3.69 -17.23 -2.81
N LYS A 377 4.67 -16.79 -2.03
CA LYS A 377 6.05 -16.57 -2.48
C LYS A 377 6.95 -17.80 -2.29
N ARG A 378 6.49 -18.81 -1.60
CA ARG A 378 7.24 -20.06 -1.46
C ARG A 378 7.39 -20.74 -2.80
N LYS A 379 8.59 -21.28 -3.06
CA LYS A 379 8.93 -21.93 -4.34
C LYS A 379 7.91 -23.02 -4.71
N GLU A 380 7.60 -23.89 -3.77
CA GLU A 380 6.68 -25.02 -3.96
C GLU A 380 5.27 -24.55 -4.35
N VAL A 381 4.79 -23.48 -3.70
CA VAL A 381 3.47 -22.90 -4.00
C VAL A 381 3.45 -22.28 -5.40
N LYS A 382 4.50 -21.56 -5.77
CA LYS A 382 4.63 -20.99 -7.12
C LYS A 382 4.72 -22.07 -8.19
N ASP A 383 5.41 -23.17 -7.91
CA ASP A 383 5.51 -24.29 -8.84
C ASP A 383 4.12 -24.92 -9.05
N MET A 384 3.34 -25.14 -7.98
CA MET A 384 1.96 -25.64 -8.08
C MET A 384 1.03 -24.67 -8.83
N ILE A 385 1.13 -23.38 -8.55
CA ILE A 385 0.36 -22.35 -9.27
C ILE A 385 0.73 -22.36 -10.76
N SER A 386 2.00 -22.52 -11.11
CA SER A 386 2.44 -22.59 -12.50
C SER A 386 1.90 -23.83 -13.22
N TYR A 387 1.79 -25.00 -12.55
CA TYR A 387 1.08 -26.15 -13.09
C TYR A 387 -0.38 -25.83 -13.41
N LEU A 388 -1.12 -25.25 -12.46
CA LEU A 388 -2.53 -24.90 -12.64
C LEU A 388 -2.73 -23.90 -13.79
N ARG A 389 -1.86 -22.89 -13.87
CA ARG A 389 -1.94 -21.87 -14.93
C ARG A 389 -1.62 -22.46 -16.30
N PHE A 390 -0.63 -23.35 -16.41
CA PHE A 390 -0.30 -24.03 -17.66
C PHE A 390 -1.42 -24.98 -18.11
N ILE A 391 -2.08 -25.67 -17.18
CA ILE A 391 -3.24 -26.52 -17.51
C ILE A 391 -4.40 -25.65 -18.02
N ALA A 392 -4.64 -24.50 -17.41
CA ALA A 392 -5.70 -23.58 -17.81
C ALA A 392 -5.43 -22.90 -19.16
N ASP A 393 -4.17 -22.60 -19.44
CA ASP A 393 -3.74 -21.96 -20.69
C ASP A 393 -2.35 -22.47 -21.11
N PRO A 394 -2.27 -23.51 -21.96
CA PRO A 394 -1.01 -24.09 -22.43
C PRO A 394 -0.13 -23.14 -23.28
N SER A 395 -0.68 -22.04 -23.77
CA SER A 395 0.09 -21.03 -24.51
C SER A 395 1.06 -20.23 -23.62
N LYS A 396 0.91 -20.32 -22.31
CA LYS A 396 1.72 -19.59 -21.32
C LYS A 396 3.07 -20.26 -21.08
N ILE A 397 4.00 -20.06 -22.00
CA ILE A 397 5.35 -20.67 -22.04
C ILE A 397 6.15 -20.42 -20.74
N VAL A 398 5.99 -19.27 -20.08
CA VAL A 398 6.69 -18.95 -18.82
C VAL A 398 6.37 -19.96 -17.73
N HIS A 399 5.11 -20.42 -17.63
CA HIS A 399 4.73 -21.43 -16.66
C HIS A 399 5.25 -22.82 -17.05
N PHE A 400 5.23 -23.15 -18.33
CA PHE A 400 5.84 -24.37 -18.83
C PHE A 400 7.33 -24.45 -18.50
N LYS A 401 8.12 -23.43 -18.83
CA LYS A 401 9.54 -23.35 -18.50
C LYS A 401 9.83 -23.49 -17.01
N ARG A 402 8.94 -22.98 -16.16
CA ARG A 402 9.08 -23.11 -14.70
C ARG A 402 8.91 -24.56 -14.23
N ILE A 403 7.93 -25.29 -14.77
CA ILE A 403 7.51 -26.60 -14.25
C ILE A 403 8.15 -27.79 -14.96
N ILE A 404 8.75 -27.60 -16.14
CA ILE A 404 9.25 -28.69 -16.97
C ILE A 404 10.22 -29.62 -16.24
N ASN A 405 11.02 -29.08 -15.33
CA ASN A 405 11.95 -29.82 -14.47
C ASN A 405 11.54 -29.83 -12.99
N VAL A 406 10.28 -29.63 -12.67
CA VAL A 406 9.73 -29.72 -11.31
C VAL A 406 8.55 -30.71 -11.29
N PRO A 407 8.71 -31.94 -10.81
CA PRO A 407 9.96 -32.59 -10.39
C PRO A 407 10.95 -32.74 -11.54
N SER A 408 12.22 -33.06 -11.22
CA SER A 408 13.26 -33.21 -12.23
C SER A 408 12.91 -34.26 -13.28
N ARG A 409 12.95 -33.87 -14.57
CA ARG A 409 12.63 -34.76 -15.72
C ARG A 409 13.82 -34.93 -16.67
N GLY A 410 15.00 -34.40 -16.32
CA GLY A 410 16.20 -34.52 -17.12
C GLY A 410 16.18 -33.76 -18.45
N VAL A 411 15.26 -32.76 -18.58
CA VAL A 411 15.20 -31.94 -19.79
C VAL A 411 16.27 -30.86 -19.71
N GLY A 412 17.25 -30.91 -20.62
CA GLY A 412 18.34 -29.94 -20.68
C GLY A 412 17.89 -28.57 -21.20
N GLU A 413 18.65 -27.52 -20.86
CA GLU A 413 18.36 -26.14 -21.31
C GLU A 413 18.18 -26.01 -22.80
N LYS A 414 19.04 -26.69 -23.59
CA LYS A 414 18.96 -26.70 -25.07
C LYS A 414 17.69 -27.35 -25.65
N THR A 415 16.98 -28.14 -24.85
CA THR A 415 15.72 -28.78 -25.26
C THR A 415 14.53 -27.91 -24.90
N ILE A 416 14.69 -27.00 -23.92
CA ILE A 416 13.66 -26.07 -23.46
C ILE A 416 13.65 -24.81 -24.34
N GLU A 417 14.76 -24.48 -24.97
CA GLU A 417 14.88 -23.41 -25.98
C GLU A 417 14.15 -23.81 -27.27
#